data_06b120dc9268cb1e4ba66b24e69fa043
#
_entry.id   06b120dc9268cb1e4ba66b24e69fa043
#
_cell.length_a   1.000
_cell.length_b   1.000
_cell.length_c   1.000
_cell.angle_alpha   90.00
_cell.angle_beta   90.00
_cell.angle_gamma   90.00
#
_symmetry.space_group_name_H-M   'P 1'
#
loop_
_entity.id
_entity.type
_entity.pdbx_description
1 polymer ?
#
loop_
_entity_poly.entity_id
_entity_poly.type
_entity_poly.pdbx_seq_one_letter_code
_entity_poly.pdbx_strand_id
1 'polypeptide(L)'
;GEPTGDGFSRPYCYHIDQFESLRPVYMKVIEYSRAMGLDVIQGDHEDAPGQLELNFMYDEVLRNADRLSTYRQICAQVAREFNLIACFMSKPFMGVSANGCHTNVSLWKGGELKSTPIGNDPMPGMDQVFTHISGGENMFMPDPKIDPVKPGPVGLNSIAGMLNHLPALTCLGSPTVNSYRRLW
;
A
#
# COMPACT_ATOMS: atom_id res chain seq x y z
N GLY A 1 17.91 15.97 -1.36
CA GLY A 1 18.39 14.71 -0.82
C GLY A 1 19.02 13.86 -1.90
N GLU A 2 20.09 13.21 -1.55
CA GLU A 2 20.69 12.23 -2.45
C GLU A 2 20.01 10.87 -2.24
N PRO A 3 19.95 10.02 -3.26
CA PRO A 3 19.44 8.66 -3.12
C PRO A 3 20.31 7.86 -2.15
N THR A 4 19.70 6.90 -1.47
CA THR A 4 20.45 5.92 -0.70
C THR A 4 21.47 5.23 -1.62
N GLY A 5 22.70 5.02 -1.13
CA GLY A 5 23.83 4.56 -1.93
C GLY A 5 23.75 3.12 -2.48
N ASP A 6 22.56 2.54 -2.63
CA ASP A 6 22.32 1.19 -3.18
C ASP A 6 22.68 1.02 -4.65
N GLY A 7 23.48 1.94 -5.16
CA GLY A 7 24.01 1.88 -6.52
C GLY A 7 22.90 2.02 -7.58
N PHE A 8 22.70 3.22 -8.07
CA PHE A 8 21.83 3.51 -9.22
C PHE A 8 22.17 2.76 -10.50
N SER A 9 23.05 1.77 -10.43
CA SER A 9 23.53 1.09 -11.65
C SER A 9 22.47 0.18 -12.26
N ARG A 10 21.54 -0.35 -11.49
CA ARG A 10 20.45 -1.19 -11.99
C ARG A 10 19.27 -1.23 -11.01
N PRO A 11 18.02 -1.05 -11.47
CA PRO A 11 16.84 -1.33 -10.68
C PRO A 11 16.65 -2.84 -10.52
N TYR A 12 16.33 -3.29 -9.29
CA TYR A 12 16.06 -4.69 -8.98
C TYR A 12 14.87 -4.80 -8.03
N CYS A 13 13.73 -5.27 -8.52
CA CYS A 13 12.63 -5.67 -7.65
C CYS A 13 13.00 -6.91 -6.82
N TYR A 14 12.52 -6.95 -5.58
CA TYR A 14 12.51 -8.13 -4.73
C TYR A 14 13.88 -8.76 -4.46
N HIS A 15 14.94 -7.94 -4.54
CA HIS A 15 16.31 -8.42 -4.35
C HIS A 15 16.72 -8.34 -2.88
N ILE A 16 17.01 -9.48 -2.27
CA ILE A 16 17.24 -9.58 -0.83
C ILE A 16 18.48 -8.83 -0.36
N ASP A 17 19.57 -8.86 -1.14
CA ASP A 17 20.82 -8.18 -0.76
C ASP A 17 20.66 -6.65 -0.72
N GLN A 18 19.84 -6.09 -1.61
CA GLN A 18 19.53 -4.66 -1.60
C GLN A 18 18.60 -4.30 -0.44
N PHE A 19 17.68 -5.19 -0.11
CA PHE A 19 16.80 -5.02 1.05
C PHE A 19 17.57 -4.99 2.36
N GLU A 20 18.62 -5.81 2.50
CA GLU A 20 19.38 -5.94 3.75
C GLU A 20 19.96 -4.60 4.23
N SER A 21 20.40 -3.72 3.34
CA SER A 21 20.93 -2.40 3.70
C SER A 21 19.87 -1.51 4.37
N LEU A 22 18.61 -1.67 3.99
CA LEU A 22 17.46 -0.90 4.49
C LEU A 22 16.59 -1.68 5.49
N ARG A 23 16.87 -2.96 5.71
CA ARG A 23 16.11 -3.80 6.62
C ARG A 23 15.93 -3.20 8.03
N PRO A 24 16.92 -2.58 8.67
CA PRO A 24 16.73 -1.97 9.98
C PRO A 24 15.67 -0.86 9.97
N VAL A 25 15.66 -0.01 8.92
CA VAL A 25 14.66 1.05 8.74
C VAL A 25 13.28 0.44 8.56
N TYR A 26 13.20 -0.54 7.67
CA TYR A 26 11.97 -1.22 7.31
C TYR A 26 11.33 -1.92 8.51
N MET A 27 12.12 -2.67 9.29
CA MET A 27 11.65 -3.34 10.50
C MET A 27 11.17 -2.35 11.56
N LYS A 28 11.83 -1.20 11.68
CA LYS A 28 11.41 -0.14 12.61
C LYS A 28 10.10 0.51 12.20
N VAL A 29 9.88 0.70 10.91
CA VAL A 29 8.58 1.17 10.38
C VAL A 29 7.47 0.16 10.71
N ILE A 30 7.72 -1.14 10.53
CA ILE A 30 6.75 -2.19 10.90
C ILE A 30 6.45 -2.16 12.40
N GLU A 31 7.47 -2.09 13.25
CA GLU A 31 7.31 -2.01 14.70
C GLU A 31 6.40 -0.85 15.10
N TYR A 32 6.68 0.35 14.62
CA TYR A 32 5.89 1.54 14.94
C TYR A 32 4.48 1.48 14.34
N SER A 33 4.37 0.95 13.12
CA SER A 33 3.06 0.77 12.46
C SER A 33 2.16 -0.16 13.27
N ARG A 34 2.68 -1.29 13.72
CA ARG A 34 1.95 -2.24 14.57
C ARG A 34 1.58 -1.63 15.93
N ALA A 35 2.51 -0.91 16.57
CA ALA A 35 2.24 -0.22 17.82
C ALA A 35 1.12 0.83 17.71
N MET A 36 0.92 1.40 16.52
CA MET A 36 -0.16 2.32 16.20
C MET A 36 -1.41 1.62 15.67
N GLY A 37 -1.47 0.28 15.68
CA GLY A 37 -2.62 -0.49 15.23
C GLY A 37 -2.81 -0.55 13.71
N LEU A 38 -1.73 -0.40 12.95
CA LEU A 38 -1.74 -0.60 11.50
C LEU A 38 -1.44 -2.07 11.18
N ASP A 39 -2.37 -2.75 10.50
CA ASP A 39 -2.26 -4.17 10.13
C ASP A 39 -1.34 -4.35 8.92
N VAL A 40 -0.04 -4.29 9.14
CA VAL A 40 0.97 -4.58 8.10
C VAL A 40 1.00 -6.08 7.84
N ILE A 41 0.80 -6.46 6.57
CA ILE A 41 0.74 -7.88 6.16
C ILE A 41 1.94 -8.33 5.35
N GLN A 42 2.49 -7.44 4.53
CA GLN A 42 3.56 -7.77 3.60
C GLN A 42 4.38 -6.53 3.29
N GLY A 43 5.58 -6.73 2.80
CA GLY A 43 6.37 -5.67 2.24
C GLY A 43 7.54 -6.16 1.42
N ASP A 44 8.01 -5.29 0.53
CA ASP A 44 8.95 -5.62 -0.50
C ASP A 44 10.00 -4.52 -0.68
N HIS A 45 11.17 -4.92 -1.21
CA HIS A 45 12.07 -4.01 -1.91
C HIS A 45 11.54 -3.80 -3.32
N GLU A 46 11.21 -2.55 -3.64
CA GLU A 46 10.70 -2.16 -4.94
C GLU A 46 11.81 -1.96 -5.99
N ASP A 47 11.40 -1.61 -7.21
CA ASP A 47 12.28 -1.57 -8.37
C ASP A 47 13.37 -0.49 -8.29
N ALA A 48 13.02 0.71 -7.79
CA ALA A 48 14.02 1.78 -7.69
C ALA A 48 14.95 1.57 -6.48
N PRO A 49 16.23 1.95 -6.57
CA PRO A 49 17.16 1.88 -5.44
C PRO A 49 16.62 2.63 -4.21
N GLY A 50 16.59 1.94 -3.08
CA GLY A 50 16.07 2.49 -1.82
C GLY A 50 14.54 2.63 -1.78
N GLN A 51 13.81 2.12 -2.75
CA GLN A 51 12.37 2.11 -2.78
C GLN A 51 11.85 0.89 -2.02
N LEU A 52 10.96 1.13 -1.06
CA LEU A 52 10.34 0.11 -0.23
C LEU A 52 8.82 0.21 -0.34
N GLU A 53 8.15 -0.93 -0.27
CA GLU A 53 6.70 -1.02 -0.22
C GLU A 53 6.24 -1.67 1.08
N LEU A 54 5.09 -1.23 1.60
CA LEU A 54 4.37 -1.88 2.67
C LEU A 54 2.90 -2.02 2.29
N ASN A 55 2.38 -3.21 2.51
CA ASN A 55 0.99 -3.56 2.25
C ASN A 55 0.23 -3.75 3.56
N PHE A 56 -1.00 -3.28 3.59
CA PHE A 56 -1.88 -3.31 4.75
C PHE A 56 -3.09 -4.17 4.48
N MET A 57 -3.63 -4.76 5.53
CA MET A 57 -4.92 -5.41 5.46
C MET A 57 -6.02 -4.39 5.10
N TYR A 58 -7.01 -4.84 4.35
CA TYR A 58 -8.16 -3.98 4.04
C TYR A 58 -8.93 -3.59 5.30
N ASP A 59 -9.55 -2.43 5.25
CA ASP A 59 -10.39 -1.91 6.31
C ASP A 59 -11.51 -1.03 5.70
N GLU A 60 -12.31 -0.47 6.55
CA GLU A 60 -13.29 0.56 6.18
C GLU A 60 -12.57 1.78 5.58
N VAL A 61 -13.18 2.40 4.58
CA VAL A 61 -12.58 3.43 3.73
C VAL A 61 -11.96 4.60 4.50
N LEU A 62 -12.67 5.16 5.47
CA LEU A 62 -12.15 6.30 6.25
C LEU A 62 -11.00 5.88 7.15
N ARG A 63 -11.14 4.75 7.82
CA ARG A 63 -10.09 4.21 8.68
C ARG A 63 -8.82 3.90 7.89
N ASN A 64 -8.96 3.36 6.67
CA ASN A 64 -7.81 3.08 5.83
C ASN A 64 -7.12 4.35 5.33
N ALA A 65 -7.87 5.42 5.05
CA ALA A 65 -7.31 6.73 4.72
C ALA A 65 -6.52 7.34 5.89
N ASP A 66 -7.04 7.22 7.12
CA ASP A 66 -6.36 7.67 8.34
C ASP A 66 -5.08 6.86 8.60
N ARG A 67 -5.13 5.54 8.39
CA ARG A 67 -3.97 4.65 8.47
C ARG A 67 -2.87 5.05 7.49
N LEU A 68 -3.20 5.36 6.25
CA LEU A 68 -2.23 5.81 5.25
C LEU A 68 -1.55 7.12 5.67
N SER A 69 -2.31 8.06 6.21
CA SER A 69 -1.78 9.32 6.72
C SER A 69 -0.84 9.10 7.90
N THR A 70 -1.20 8.24 8.84
CA THR A 70 -0.39 7.84 10.00
C THR A 70 0.89 7.13 9.55
N TYR A 71 0.79 6.18 8.63
CA TYR A 71 1.93 5.47 8.05
C TYR A 71 2.99 6.42 7.48
N ARG A 72 2.58 7.44 6.72
CA ARG A 72 3.52 8.43 6.17
C ARG A 72 4.27 9.18 7.26
N GLN A 73 3.63 9.50 8.37
CA GLN A 73 4.27 10.13 9.52
C GLN A 73 5.27 9.19 10.21
N ILE A 74 4.90 7.93 10.39
CA ILE A 74 5.79 6.88 10.93
C ILE A 74 7.04 6.77 10.06
N CYS A 75 6.90 6.64 8.75
CA CYS A 75 8.03 6.57 7.82
C CYS A 75 8.95 7.79 7.96
N ALA A 76 8.37 9.00 8.03
CA ALA A 76 9.15 10.22 8.18
C ALA A 76 9.89 10.28 9.52
N GLN A 77 9.28 9.78 10.60
CA GLN A 77 9.90 9.71 11.91
C GLN A 77 11.06 8.72 11.93
N VAL A 78 10.82 7.50 11.47
CA VAL A 78 11.84 6.45 11.42
C VAL A 78 13.00 6.86 10.50
N ALA A 79 12.72 7.41 9.32
CA ALA A 79 13.77 7.86 8.41
C ALA A 79 14.73 8.85 9.12
N ARG A 80 14.20 9.79 9.90
CA ARG A 80 15.03 10.73 10.68
C ARG A 80 15.94 10.03 11.69
N GLU A 81 15.47 8.96 12.33
CA GLU A 81 16.27 8.19 13.29
C GLU A 81 17.49 7.53 12.63
N PHE A 82 17.40 7.25 11.34
CA PHE A 82 18.47 6.66 10.54
C PHE A 82 19.21 7.68 9.64
N ASN A 83 19.01 8.99 9.86
CA ASN A 83 19.57 10.06 9.02
C ASN A 83 19.17 9.95 7.54
N LEU A 84 17.96 9.50 7.29
CA LEU A 84 17.36 9.37 5.97
C LEU A 84 16.16 10.31 5.81
N ILE A 85 15.67 10.42 4.59
CA ILE A 85 14.46 11.15 4.24
C ILE A 85 13.46 10.19 3.61
N ALA A 86 12.28 10.04 4.22
CA ALA A 86 11.17 9.34 3.58
C ALA A 86 10.58 10.22 2.48
N CYS A 87 10.65 9.75 1.23
CA CYS A 87 10.18 10.47 0.07
C CYS A 87 8.93 9.81 -0.52
N PHE A 88 7.81 10.52 -0.49
CA PHE A 88 6.54 10.08 -1.07
C PHE A 88 6.19 10.84 -2.37
N MET A 89 7.17 11.45 -3.02
CA MET A 89 6.98 12.04 -4.34
C MET A 89 6.67 10.96 -5.36
N SER A 90 5.75 11.24 -6.27
CA SER A 90 5.32 10.26 -7.29
C SER A 90 6.47 9.84 -8.21
N LYS A 91 7.36 10.76 -8.58
CA LYS A 91 8.53 10.52 -9.45
C LYS A 91 9.72 11.36 -8.99
N PRO A 92 10.40 10.96 -7.89
CA PRO A 92 11.49 11.77 -7.33
C PRO A 92 12.70 11.83 -8.29
N PHE A 93 13.01 10.74 -8.97
CA PHE A 93 14.14 10.65 -9.88
C PHE A 93 13.70 10.20 -11.27
N MET A 94 14.32 10.77 -12.30
CA MET A 94 14.13 10.33 -13.68
C MET A 94 14.98 9.08 -13.95
N GLY A 95 14.53 8.25 -14.88
CA GLY A 95 15.25 7.03 -15.27
C GLY A 95 15.10 5.81 -14.36
N VAL A 96 14.37 5.94 -13.23
CA VAL A 96 14.04 4.84 -12.33
C VAL A 96 12.52 4.78 -12.10
N SER A 97 12.04 3.72 -11.50
CA SER A 97 10.61 3.52 -11.24
C SER A 97 10.02 4.59 -10.32
N ALA A 98 8.73 4.79 -10.45
CA ALA A 98 7.96 5.80 -9.72
C ALA A 98 7.25 5.17 -8.51
N ASN A 99 6.87 6.00 -7.53
CA ASN A 99 6.03 5.56 -6.42
C ASN A 99 4.57 5.40 -6.86
N GLY A 100 3.94 4.35 -6.41
CA GLY A 100 2.51 4.10 -6.52
C GLY A 100 1.83 4.06 -5.15
N CYS A 101 0.53 4.30 -5.15
CA CYS A 101 -0.33 4.01 -4.01
C CYS A 101 -1.52 3.21 -4.54
N HIS A 102 -1.33 1.90 -4.66
CA HIS A 102 -2.36 1.03 -5.18
C HIS A 102 -3.46 0.85 -4.14
N THR A 103 -4.70 1.01 -4.56
CA THR A 103 -5.87 0.88 -3.70
C THR A 103 -6.80 -0.18 -4.28
N ASN A 104 -6.91 -1.30 -3.59
CA ASN A 104 -7.86 -2.34 -3.92
C ASN A 104 -9.19 -2.04 -3.24
N VAL A 105 -10.29 -2.16 -3.96
CA VAL A 105 -11.63 -1.81 -3.49
C VAL A 105 -12.56 -3.00 -3.64
N SER A 106 -13.36 -3.27 -2.61
CA SER A 106 -14.50 -4.19 -2.68
C SER A 106 -15.74 -3.51 -2.10
N LEU A 107 -16.91 -3.86 -2.62
CA LEU A 107 -18.20 -3.35 -2.15
C LEU A 107 -19.01 -4.49 -1.55
N TRP A 108 -19.51 -4.30 -0.34
CA TRP A 108 -20.24 -5.32 0.39
C TRP A 108 -21.65 -4.86 0.73
N LYS A 109 -22.60 -5.77 0.58
CA LYS A 109 -23.99 -5.60 1.06
C LYS A 109 -24.17 -6.38 2.34
N GLY A 110 -24.28 -5.66 3.46
CA GLY A 110 -24.28 -6.28 4.79
C GLY A 110 -22.89 -6.81 5.17
N GLY A 111 -22.86 -7.63 6.22
CA GLY A 111 -21.62 -8.12 6.80
C GLY A 111 -21.03 -7.18 7.86
N GLU A 112 -20.10 -7.70 8.61
CA GLU A 112 -19.42 -7.00 9.70
C GLU A 112 -17.91 -7.17 9.55
N LEU A 113 -17.16 -6.08 9.60
CA LEU A 113 -15.70 -6.13 9.62
C LEU A 113 -15.24 -6.60 11.00
N LYS A 114 -14.53 -7.70 11.04
CA LYS A 114 -13.99 -8.31 12.26
C LYS A 114 -12.49 -8.40 12.21
N SER A 115 -11.89 -8.21 13.36
CA SER A 115 -10.45 -8.39 13.54
C SER A 115 -10.21 -9.54 14.51
N THR A 116 -9.47 -10.54 14.06
CA THR A 116 -9.15 -11.74 14.85
C THR A 116 -7.64 -11.81 15.04
N PRO A 117 -7.14 -11.96 16.28
CA PRO A 117 -5.72 -12.17 16.51
C PRO A 117 -5.21 -13.43 15.78
N ILE A 118 -4.05 -13.32 15.14
CA ILE A 118 -3.38 -14.45 14.48
C ILE A 118 -2.19 -14.86 15.34
N GLY A 119 -2.41 -15.81 16.25
CA GLY A 119 -1.32 -16.45 16.97
C GLY A 119 -0.36 -15.52 17.69
N ASN A 120 0.72 -16.08 18.20
CA ASN A 120 1.79 -15.30 18.84
C ASN A 120 2.70 -14.69 17.77
N ASP A 121 2.72 -13.36 17.68
CA ASP A 121 3.72 -12.66 16.89
C ASP A 121 5.12 -12.92 17.48
N PRO A 122 6.14 -13.16 16.64
CA PRO A 122 7.53 -13.26 17.12
C PRO A 122 8.04 -11.96 17.75
N MET A 123 7.35 -10.83 17.56
CA MET A 123 7.61 -9.60 18.29
C MET A 123 6.75 -9.52 19.55
N PRO A 124 7.29 -9.64 20.76
CA PRO A 124 6.53 -9.63 22.00
C PRO A 124 5.69 -8.35 22.15
N GLY A 125 4.41 -8.53 22.43
CA GLY A 125 3.47 -7.43 22.66
C GLY A 125 2.80 -6.87 21.41
N MET A 126 2.97 -7.49 20.25
CA MET A 126 2.36 -7.09 18.98
C MET A 126 1.64 -8.27 18.35
N ASP A 127 0.44 -8.53 18.79
CA ASP A 127 -0.40 -9.56 18.17
C ASP A 127 -0.79 -9.12 16.75
N GLN A 128 -0.47 -9.93 15.78
CA GLN A 128 -1.02 -9.74 14.43
C GLN A 128 -2.53 -9.94 14.45
N VAL A 129 -3.20 -9.08 13.74
CA VAL A 129 -4.66 -9.12 13.64
C VAL A 129 -5.04 -9.39 12.18
N PHE A 130 -5.86 -10.40 11.98
CA PHE A 130 -6.46 -10.65 10.67
C PHE A 130 -7.81 -9.97 10.58
N THR A 131 -7.90 -8.94 9.76
CA THR A 131 -9.17 -8.26 9.47
C THR A 131 -9.90 -8.98 8.34
N HIS A 132 -11.14 -9.37 8.58
CA HIS A 132 -11.99 -10.05 7.59
C HIS A 132 -13.44 -9.58 7.70
N ILE A 133 -14.20 -9.78 6.62
CA ILE A 133 -15.65 -9.52 6.61
C ILE A 133 -16.37 -10.83 6.96
N SER A 134 -17.16 -10.78 8.02
CA SER A 134 -18.00 -11.89 8.47
C SER A 134 -19.43 -11.69 7.98
N GLY A 135 -19.91 -12.62 7.18
CA GLY A 135 -21.22 -12.51 6.52
C GLY A 135 -21.25 -11.48 5.40
N GLY A 136 -22.45 -11.16 4.93
CA GLY A 136 -22.63 -10.23 3.81
C GLY A 136 -22.33 -10.84 2.44
N GLU A 137 -22.47 -10.01 1.42
CA GLU A 137 -22.29 -10.38 0.01
C GLU A 137 -21.33 -9.39 -0.67
N ASN A 138 -20.23 -9.92 -1.22
CA ASN A 138 -19.33 -9.10 -2.03
C ASN A 138 -19.99 -8.83 -3.39
N MET A 139 -20.35 -7.57 -3.63
CA MET A 139 -21.10 -7.15 -4.82
C MET A 139 -20.27 -7.20 -6.11
N PHE A 140 -18.96 -7.37 -6.03
CA PHE A 140 -18.08 -7.47 -7.20
C PHE A 140 -17.84 -8.90 -7.66
N MET A 141 -18.26 -9.88 -6.87
CA MET A 141 -18.07 -11.30 -7.22
C MET A 141 -18.74 -11.65 -8.54
N PRO A 142 -18.11 -12.51 -9.34
CA PRO A 142 -18.70 -13.04 -10.56
C PRO A 142 -19.94 -13.90 -10.26
N ASP A 143 -20.83 -14.02 -11.23
CA ASP A 143 -21.82 -15.08 -11.20
C ASP A 143 -21.18 -16.36 -11.77
N PRO A 144 -20.93 -17.38 -10.97
CA PRO A 144 -20.23 -18.59 -11.42
C PRO A 144 -21.02 -19.41 -12.45
N LYS A 145 -22.31 -19.15 -12.60
CA LYS A 145 -23.16 -19.80 -13.61
C LYS A 145 -23.04 -19.13 -14.98
N ILE A 146 -22.61 -17.87 -15.01
CA ILE A 146 -22.45 -17.11 -16.26
C ILE A 146 -20.98 -17.12 -16.68
N ASP A 147 -20.11 -16.65 -15.82
CA ASP A 147 -18.67 -16.60 -16.04
C ASP A 147 -17.94 -16.51 -14.67
N PRO A 148 -17.17 -17.52 -14.29
CA PRO A 148 -16.52 -17.55 -12.96
C PRO A 148 -15.37 -16.55 -12.81
N VAL A 149 -14.94 -15.89 -13.86
CA VAL A 149 -13.79 -14.95 -13.85
C VAL A 149 -14.24 -13.51 -14.02
N LYS A 150 -15.28 -13.28 -14.79
CA LYS A 150 -15.74 -11.92 -15.10
C LYS A 150 -16.44 -11.29 -13.89
N PRO A 151 -16.10 -10.05 -13.50
CA PRO A 151 -16.81 -9.36 -12.42
C PRO A 151 -18.32 -9.33 -12.64
N GLY A 152 -19.08 -9.43 -11.56
CA GLY A 152 -20.54 -9.31 -11.60
C GLY A 152 -20.99 -7.92 -12.10
N PRO A 153 -22.31 -7.73 -12.36
CA PRO A 153 -22.84 -6.49 -12.92
C PRO A 153 -22.47 -5.24 -12.13
N VAL A 154 -22.45 -5.31 -10.82
CA VAL A 154 -22.05 -4.17 -9.95
C VAL A 154 -20.56 -3.85 -10.12
N GLY A 155 -19.70 -4.87 -10.21
CA GLY A 155 -18.27 -4.71 -10.46
C GLY A 155 -18.02 -4.06 -11.83
N LEU A 156 -18.70 -4.51 -12.88
CA LEU A 156 -18.59 -3.93 -14.22
C LEU A 156 -19.08 -2.48 -14.26
N ASN A 157 -20.19 -2.16 -13.60
CA ASN A 157 -20.69 -0.79 -13.50
C ASN A 157 -19.70 0.10 -12.72
N SER A 158 -19.09 -0.41 -11.67
CA SER A 158 -18.05 0.33 -10.92
C SER A 158 -16.84 0.64 -11.78
N ILE A 159 -16.35 -0.33 -12.56
CA ILE A 159 -15.25 -0.13 -13.52
C ILE A 159 -15.64 0.94 -14.56
N ALA A 160 -16.82 0.81 -15.16
CA ALA A 160 -17.31 1.79 -16.13
C ALA A 160 -17.41 3.19 -15.52
N GLY A 161 -17.92 3.31 -14.29
CA GLY A 161 -17.99 4.57 -13.56
C GLY A 161 -16.60 5.19 -13.33
N MET A 162 -15.64 4.40 -12.89
CA MET A 162 -14.26 4.87 -12.74
C MET A 162 -13.66 5.33 -14.07
N LEU A 163 -13.85 4.60 -15.15
CA LEU A 163 -13.34 4.98 -16.47
C LEU A 163 -13.99 6.29 -16.97
N ASN A 164 -15.30 6.45 -16.81
CA ASN A 164 -16.01 7.67 -17.20
C ASN A 164 -15.54 8.91 -16.41
N HIS A 165 -15.13 8.73 -15.18
CA HIS A 165 -14.65 9.80 -14.29
C HIS A 165 -13.13 9.88 -14.18
N LEU A 166 -12.39 9.10 -14.97
CA LEU A 166 -10.94 9.01 -14.88
C LEU A 166 -10.23 10.37 -14.97
N PRO A 167 -10.63 11.32 -15.86
CA PRO A 167 -10.00 12.65 -15.89
C PRO A 167 -10.13 13.39 -14.55
N ALA A 168 -11.31 13.34 -13.92
CA ALA A 168 -11.54 13.97 -12.62
C ALA A 168 -10.78 13.25 -11.49
N LEU A 169 -10.76 11.91 -11.51
CA LEU A 169 -10.01 11.09 -10.57
C LEU A 169 -8.50 11.36 -10.67
N THR A 170 -7.99 11.62 -11.88
CA THR A 170 -6.58 11.97 -12.09
C THR A 170 -6.22 13.29 -11.40
N CYS A 171 -7.12 14.27 -11.39
CA CYS A 171 -6.89 15.52 -10.64
C CYS A 171 -6.70 15.30 -9.14
N LEU A 172 -7.39 14.32 -8.57
CA LEU A 172 -7.27 13.95 -7.16
C LEU A 172 -6.06 13.04 -6.90
N GLY A 173 -5.85 12.04 -7.74
CA GLY A 173 -4.79 11.04 -7.60
C GLY A 173 -3.40 11.54 -8.02
N SER A 174 -3.33 12.59 -8.84
CA SER A 174 -2.08 13.14 -9.39
C SER A 174 -2.04 14.68 -9.29
N PRO A 175 -2.16 15.25 -8.07
CA PRO A 175 -2.42 16.67 -7.88
C PRO A 175 -1.17 17.56 -7.98
N THR A 176 0.03 16.99 -8.08
CA THR A 176 1.28 17.77 -8.03
C THR A 176 2.00 17.77 -9.39
N VAL A 177 2.85 18.78 -9.61
CA VAL A 177 3.74 18.83 -10.79
C VAL A 177 4.61 17.58 -10.90
N ASN A 178 5.04 17.01 -9.77
CA ASN A 178 5.81 15.77 -9.77
C ASN A 178 4.98 14.56 -10.25
N SER A 179 3.68 14.56 -10.04
CA SER A 179 2.77 13.52 -10.53
C SER A 179 2.76 13.44 -12.07
N TYR A 180 2.88 14.58 -12.76
CA TYR A 180 2.96 14.59 -14.22
C TYR A 180 4.22 13.88 -14.75
N ARG A 181 5.33 13.95 -14.01
CA ARG A 181 6.56 13.21 -14.37
C ARG A 181 6.40 11.70 -14.33
N ARG A 182 5.43 11.21 -13.56
CA ARG A 182 5.09 9.79 -13.50
C ARG A 182 4.26 9.35 -14.71
N LEU A 183 3.43 10.23 -15.25
CA LEU A 183 2.51 9.95 -16.34
C LEU A 183 3.16 10.02 -17.74
N TRP A 184 4.37 10.62 -17.84
CA TRP A 184 5.11 10.80 -19.10
C TRP A 184 6.40 9.93 -19.09
#